data_d5dcb1a87f3e4c91fdcf7e3ad4f41937
#
_entry.id   d5dcb1a87f3e4c91fdcf7e3ad4f41937
#
_cell.length_a   1.000
_cell.length_b   1.000
_cell.length_c   1.000
_cell.angle_alpha   90.00
_cell.angle_beta   90.00
_cell.angle_gamma   90.00
#
_symmetry.space_group_name_H-M   'P 1'
#
loop_
_entity.id
_entity.type
_entity.pdbx_description
1 polymer ?
#
loop_
_entity_poly.entity_id
_entity_poly.type
_entity_poly.pdbx_seq_one_letter_code
_entity_poly.pdbx_strand_id
1 'polypeptide(L)'
;VADALTRADALCAARGTRLTALRRQVLELVWTGHRPRGAYAILDDLSQAGGRAAAPLTVYRALEFLVAQGLVHRIESLNAYIGCPAPGRTHTGQFMVCEGCGNAQEIDDPQVTAALAACATEHGFRVSRQTVEIGGLCPHCQETHPDPEPVS
;
A
#
# COMPACT_ATOMS: atom_id res chain seq x y z
N VAL A 1 -2.82 8.57 -12.07
CA VAL A 1 -2.72 9.43 -10.88
C VAL A 1 -3.97 10.33 -10.78
N ALA A 2 -4.32 11.11 -11.80
CA ALA A 2 -5.46 12.03 -11.75
C ALA A 2 -6.78 11.35 -11.35
N ASP A 3 -7.09 10.18 -11.92
CA ASP A 3 -8.30 9.40 -11.57
C ASP A 3 -8.28 8.91 -10.12
N ALA A 4 -7.11 8.55 -9.61
CA ALA A 4 -6.95 8.12 -8.23
C ALA A 4 -7.22 9.28 -7.25
N LEU A 5 -6.75 10.47 -7.56
CA LEU A 5 -7.00 11.67 -6.75
C LEU A 5 -8.47 12.08 -6.77
N THR A 6 -9.13 12.03 -7.93
CA THR A 6 -10.56 12.33 -8.06
C THR A 6 -11.42 11.36 -7.25
N ARG A 7 -11.10 10.05 -7.32
CA ARG A 7 -11.78 9.03 -6.51
C ARG A 7 -11.55 9.21 -5.02
N ALA A 8 -10.34 9.61 -4.64
CA ALA A 8 -10.00 9.86 -3.24
C ALA A 8 -10.78 11.06 -2.66
N ASP A 9 -10.92 12.15 -3.42
CA ASP A 9 -11.74 13.30 -3.01
C ASP A 9 -13.20 12.90 -2.80
N ALA A 10 -13.79 12.19 -3.77
CA ALA A 10 -15.17 11.73 -3.69
C ALA A 10 -15.40 10.81 -2.49
N LEU A 11 -14.47 9.88 -2.24
CA LEU A 11 -14.55 8.95 -1.12
C LEU A 11 -14.44 9.65 0.24
N CYS A 12 -13.49 10.58 0.37
CA CYS A 12 -13.35 11.39 1.58
C CYS A 12 -14.59 12.24 1.85
N ALA A 13 -15.13 12.89 0.83
CA ALA A 13 -16.35 13.69 0.93
C ALA A 13 -17.55 12.84 1.39
N ALA A 14 -17.74 11.66 0.78
CA ALA A 14 -18.80 10.72 1.14
C ALA A 14 -18.70 10.22 2.60
N ARG A 15 -17.49 10.17 3.17
CA ARG A 15 -17.24 9.77 4.55
C ARG A 15 -17.18 10.92 5.55
N GLY A 16 -17.49 12.14 5.12
CA GLY A 16 -17.40 13.33 5.97
C GLY A 16 -15.98 13.69 6.41
N THR A 17 -14.96 13.23 5.67
CA THR A 17 -13.55 13.54 5.91
C THR A 17 -13.01 14.44 4.80
N ARG A 18 -11.83 15.01 5.00
CA ARG A 18 -11.24 15.94 4.05
C ARG A 18 -9.88 15.49 3.56
N LEU A 19 -9.73 15.43 2.24
CA LEU A 19 -8.43 15.29 1.60
C LEU A 19 -7.77 16.68 1.51
N THR A 20 -6.97 17.02 2.54
CA THR A 20 -6.26 18.32 2.58
C THR A 20 -5.22 18.39 1.46
N ALA A 21 -4.72 19.60 1.15
CA ALA A 21 -3.68 19.78 0.13
C ALA A 21 -2.45 18.90 0.38
N LEU A 22 -1.98 18.80 1.62
CA LEU A 22 -0.85 17.93 1.96
C LEU A 22 -1.17 16.44 1.76
N ARG A 23 -2.33 15.97 2.22
CA ARG A 23 -2.75 14.57 2.02
C ARG A 23 -2.86 14.22 0.55
N ARG A 24 -3.35 15.15 -0.27
CA ARG A 24 -3.40 15.02 -1.73
C ARG A 24 -1.99 14.89 -2.33
N GLN A 25 -1.06 15.75 -1.94
CA GLN A 25 0.34 15.69 -2.40
C GLN A 25 1.00 14.37 -2.00
N VAL A 26 0.82 13.92 -0.76
CA VAL A 26 1.35 12.62 -0.30
C VAL A 26 0.75 11.47 -1.11
N LEU A 27 -0.57 11.48 -1.35
CA LEU A 27 -1.23 10.46 -2.17
C LEU A 27 -0.71 10.44 -3.61
N GLU A 28 -0.50 11.62 -4.20
CA GLU A 28 0.08 11.76 -5.54
C GLU A 28 1.48 11.15 -5.62
N LEU A 29 2.33 11.45 -4.64
CA LEU A 29 3.68 10.89 -4.54
C LEU A 29 3.68 9.37 -4.35
N VAL A 30 2.74 8.83 -3.57
CA VAL A 30 2.57 7.37 -3.42
C VAL A 30 2.23 6.72 -4.76
N TRP A 31 1.42 7.37 -5.59
CA TRP A 31 1.06 6.88 -6.93
C TRP A 31 2.14 7.07 -7.99
N THR A 32 3.12 7.93 -7.73
CA THR A 32 4.21 8.20 -8.68
C THR A 32 5.14 6.99 -8.76
N GLY A 33 5.32 6.43 -9.96
CA GLY A 33 6.26 5.34 -10.21
C GLY A 33 5.72 3.92 -10.00
N HIS A 34 4.46 3.74 -9.58
CA HIS A 34 3.80 2.44 -9.42
C HIS A 34 4.55 1.41 -8.56
N ARG A 35 5.35 1.87 -7.62
CA ARG A 35 6.14 1.04 -6.69
C ARG A 35 5.88 1.47 -5.26
N PRO A 36 6.02 0.55 -4.30
CA PRO A 36 5.99 0.93 -2.89
C PRO A 36 7.03 1.99 -2.56
N ARG A 37 6.63 2.99 -1.79
CA ARG A 37 7.48 4.12 -1.41
C ARG A 37 7.57 4.26 0.09
N GLY A 38 8.78 4.36 0.63
CA GLY A 38 9.02 4.64 2.04
C GLY A 38 8.63 6.08 2.41
N ALA A 39 8.27 6.30 3.68
CA ALA A 39 7.88 7.63 4.17
C ALA A 39 8.99 8.68 4.00
N TYR A 40 10.25 8.31 4.16
CA TYR A 40 11.38 9.23 3.97
C TYR A 40 11.55 9.66 2.51
N ALA A 41 11.38 8.77 1.55
CA ALA A 41 11.43 9.12 0.13
C ALA A 41 10.30 10.10 -0.24
N ILE A 42 9.11 9.91 0.34
CA ILE A 42 7.98 10.83 0.16
C ILE A 42 8.29 12.19 0.79
N LEU A 43 8.90 12.20 1.98
CA LEU A 43 9.33 13.42 2.68
C LEU A 43 10.34 14.21 1.87
N ASP A 44 11.33 13.54 1.29
CA ASP A 44 12.37 14.17 0.45
C ASP A 44 11.74 14.83 -0.79
N ASP A 45 10.83 14.14 -1.47
CA ASP A 45 10.14 14.69 -2.64
C ASP A 45 9.25 15.89 -2.29
N LEU A 46 8.54 15.84 -1.16
CA LEU A 46 7.75 16.97 -0.67
C LEU A 46 8.64 18.19 -0.38
N SER A 47 9.80 17.96 0.21
CA SER A 47 10.75 19.03 0.54
C SER A 47 11.33 19.68 -0.71
N GLN A 48 11.56 18.90 -1.76
CA GLN A 48 12.03 19.41 -3.06
C GLN A 48 10.95 20.20 -3.81
N ALA A 49 9.70 19.76 -3.73
CA ALA A 49 8.59 20.37 -4.48
C ALA A 49 8.09 21.70 -3.89
N GLY A 50 8.23 21.92 -2.59
CA GLY A 50 7.54 23.01 -1.89
C GLY A 50 8.43 24.07 -1.22
N GLY A 51 9.75 23.98 -1.29
CA GLY A 51 10.68 24.97 -0.69
C GLY A 51 10.60 25.11 0.83
N ARG A 52 9.71 24.40 1.51
CA ARG A 52 9.58 24.33 2.96
C ARG A 52 9.63 22.87 3.39
N ALA A 53 10.61 22.53 4.21
CA ALA A 53 10.75 21.18 4.73
C ALA A 53 9.48 20.76 5.48
N ALA A 54 8.80 19.73 4.99
CA ALA A 54 7.71 19.11 5.73
C ALA A 54 8.29 18.35 6.92
N ALA A 55 7.66 18.46 8.09
CA ALA A 55 8.10 17.70 9.25
C ALA A 55 7.78 16.20 9.05
N PRO A 56 8.70 15.27 9.43
CA PRO A 56 8.45 13.83 9.30
C PRO A 56 7.12 13.37 9.89
N LEU A 57 6.78 13.87 11.09
CA LEU A 57 5.52 13.55 11.75
C LEU A 57 4.29 13.94 10.91
N THR A 58 4.36 15.04 10.20
CA THR A 58 3.27 15.52 9.33
C THR A 58 3.03 14.57 8.17
N VAL A 59 4.10 14.03 7.57
CA VAL A 59 4.01 13.02 6.50
C VAL A 59 3.46 11.71 7.03
N TYR A 60 3.92 11.23 8.19
CA TYR A 60 3.40 10.02 8.81
C TYR A 60 1.90 10.14 9.13
N ARG A 61 1.44 11.26 9.67
CA ARG A 61 0.01 11.51 9.92
C ARG A 61 -0.82 11.54 8.64
N ALA A 62 -0.28 12.07 7.55
CA ALA A 62 -0.94 12.04 6.26
C ALA A 62 -1.06 10.60 5.74
N LEU A 63 0.01 9.80 5.82
CA LEU A 63 0.02 8.39 5.44
C LEU A 63 -0.95 7.55 6.29
N GLU A 64 -0.96 7.72 7.61
CA GLU A 64 -1.92 7.07 8.51
C GLU A 64 -3.37 7.38 8.12
N PHE A 65 -3.67 8.63 7.82
CA PHE A 65 -4.99 9.03 7.33
C PHE A 65 -5.33 8.31 6.01
N LEU A 66 -4.42 8.29 5.05
CA LEU A 66 -4.65 7.67 3.74
C LEU A 66 -4.85 6.15 3.87
N VAL A 67 -4.12 5.50 4.76
CA VAL A 67 -4.31 4.08 5.08
C VAL A 67 -5.67 3.85 5.75
N ALA A 68 -6.03 4.67 6.74
CA ALA A 68 -7.32 4.57 7.43
C ALA A 68 -8.52 4.78 6.48
N GLN A 69 -8.34 5.60 5.43
CA GLN A 69 -9.35 5.80 4.39
C GLN A 69 -9.32 4.70 3.30
N GLY A 70 -8.39 3.74 3.36
CA GLY A 70 -8.25 2.69 2.34
C GLY A 70 -7.80 3.22 0.98
N LEU A 71 -7.15 4.37 0.93
CA LEU A 71 -6.60 4.98 -0.28
C LEU A 71 -5.18 4.50 -0.57
N VAL A 72 -4.51 4.02 0.47
CA VAL A 72 -3.12 3.55 0.46
C VAL A 72 -3.03 2.29 1.30
N HIS A 73 -2.21 1.34 0.87
CA HIS A 73 -1.80 0.19 1.66
C HIS A 73 -0.38 0.36 2.16
N ARG A 74 -0.11 -0.15 3.35
CA ARG A 74 1.24 -0.30 3.87
C ARG A 74 1.71 -1.72 3.61
N ILE A 75 2.89 -1.86 3.01
CA ILE A 75 3.61 -3.13 2.86
C ILE A 75 4.55 -3.25 4.05
N GLU A 76 4.21 -4.12 4.99
CA GLU A 76 4.91 -4.23 6.27
C GLU A 76 6.37 -4.70 6.07
N SER A 77 6.60 -5.69 5.22
CA SER A 77 7.93 -6.24 4.94
C SER A 77 8.90 -5.22 4.32
N LEU A 78 8.39 -4.22 3.61
CA LEU A 78 9.18 -3.15 3.00
C LEU A 78 9.16 -1.86 3.81
N ASN A 79 8.31 -1.74 4.83
CA ASN A 79 7.99 -0.48 5.50
C ASN A 79 7.72 0.65 4.49
N ALA A 80 6.88 0.36 3.51
CA ALA A 80 6.59 1.23 2.38
C ALA A 80 5.09 1.28 2.09
N TYR A 81 4.67 2.23 1.28
CA TYR A 81 3.28 2.54 0.98
C TYR A 81 3.02 2.43 -0.51
N ILE A 82 1.86 1.89 -0.87
CA ILE A 82 1.39 1.75 -2.26
C ILE A 82 -0.06 2.20 -2.37
N GLY A 83 -0.42 2.85 -3.47
CA GLY A 83 -1.80 3.29 -3.72
C GLY A 83 -2.75 2.11 -3.91
N CYS A 84 -3.95 2.22 -3.36
CA CYS A 84 -5.01 1.23 -3.53
C CYS A 84 -5.70 1.41 -4.89
N PRO A 85 -5.70 0.41 -5.78
CA PRO A 85 -6.34 0.51 -7.09
C PRO A 85 -7.87 0.49 -7.01
N ALA A 86 -8.44 -0.03 -5.92
CA ALA A 86 -9.88 -0.16 -5.71
C ALA A 86 -10.34 0.42 -4.36
N PRO A 87 -10.11 1.73 -4.10
CA PRO A 87 -10.50 2.35 -2.85
C PRO A 87 -12.03 2.30 -2.68
N GLY A 88 -12.47 2.12 -1.43
CA GLY A 88 -13.89 2.05 -1.08
C GLY A 88 -14.51 0.67 -1.22
N ARG A 89 -13.83 -0.31 -1.81
CA ARG A 89 -14.24 -1.72 -1.80
C ARG A 89 -13.65 -2.42 -0.60
N THR A 90 -14.44 -3.27 0.04
CA THR A 90 -13.93 -4.15 1.10
C THR A 90 -13.07 -5.22 0.44
N HIS A 91 -11.78 -5.17 0.67
CA HIS A 91 -10.84 -6.19 0.22
C HIS A 91 -9.76 -6.38 1.29
N THR A 92 -9.19 -7.56 1.29
CA THR A 92 -8.06 -7.88 2.15
C THR A 92 -6.77 -7.48 1.45
N GLY A 93 -5.85 -6.85 2.17
CA GLY A 93 -4.52 -6.56 1.63
C GLY A 93 -3.77 -7.85 1.37
N GLN A 94 -3.70 -8.28 0.11
CA GLN A 94 -2.92 -9.43 -0.33
C GLN A 94 -1.91 -8.93 -1.35
N PHE A 95 -0.62 -9.15 -1.09
CA PHE A 95 0.46 -8.60 -1.90
C PHE A 95 1.48 -9.66 -2.29
N MET A 96 1.91 -9.64 -3.55
CA MET A 96 3.13 -10.30 -4.00
C MET A 96 4.24 -9.25 -4.03
N VAL A 97 5.31 -9.48 -3.28
CA VAL A 97 6.43 -8.55 -3.12
C VAL A 97 7.67 -9.15 -3.77
N CYS A 98 8.23 -8.44 -4.74
CA CYS A 98 9.45 -8.88 -5.41
C CYS A 98 10.69 -8.45 -4.60
N GLU A 99 11.45 -9.43 -4.14
CA GLU A 99 12.70 -9.23 -3.40
C GLU A 99 13.84 -8.74 -4.30
N GLY A 100 13.74 -8.94 -5.62
CA GLY A 100 14.74 -8.48 -6.59
C GLY A 100 14.61 -7.00 -6.92
N CYS A 101 13.42 -6.53 -7.31
CA CYS A 101 13.22 -5.14 -7.74
C CYS A 101 12.40 -4.28 -6.78
N GLY A 102 11.92 -4.83 -5.65
CA GLY A 102 11.11 -4.12 -4.68
C GLY A 102 9.70 -3.74 -5.16
N ASN A 103 9.25 -4.28 -6.29
CA ASN A 103 7.89 -4.07 -6.77
C ASN A 103 6.89 -4.88 -5.94
N ALA A 104 5.70 -4.34 -5.76
CA ALA A 104 4.60 -5.05 -5.11
C ALA A 104 3.35 -5.00 -5.99
N GLN A 105 2.65 -6.13 -6.05
CA GLN A 105 1.40 -6.26 -6.76
C GLN A 105 0.31 -6.67 -5.77
N GLU A 106 -0.75 -5.88 -5.70
CA GLU A 106 -1.95 -6.26 -4.95
C GLU A 106 -2.73 -7.31 -5.74
N ILE A 107 -3.15 -8.35 -5.02
CA ILE A 107 -4.07 -9.36 -5.52
C ILE A 107 -5.33 -9.34 -4.65
N ASP A 108 -6.46 -9.72 -5.22
CA ASP A 108 -7.73 -9.85 -4.50
C ASP A 108 -8.31 -11.24 -4.82
N ASP A 109 -7.79 -12.25 -4.12
CA ASP A 109 -8.23 -13.64 -4.30
C ASP A 109 -9.19 -14.05 -3.18
N PRO A 110 -10.49 -14.25 -3.50
CA PRO A 110 -11.48 -14.65 -2.51
C PRO A 110 -11.21 -16.03 -1.91
N GLN A 111 -10.52 -16.93 -2.61
CA GLN A 111 -10.17 -18.25 -2.08
C GLN A 111 -9.12 -18.13 -0.95
N VAL A 112 -8.12 -17.28 -1.13
CA VAL A 112 -7.13 -16.99 -0.08
C VAL A 112 -7.80 -16.38 1.15
N THR A 113 -8.67 -15.40 0.94
CA THR A 113 -9.43 -14.75 2.01
C THR A 113 -10.29 -15.78 2.77
N ALA A 114 -11.02 -16.63 2.06
CA ALA A 114 -11.88 -17.63 2.66
C ALA A 114 -11.08 -18.71 3.43
N ALA A 115 -9.96 -19.18 2.88
CA ALA A 115 -9.12 -20.16 3.53
C ALA A 115 -8.55 -19.67 4.87
N LEU A 116 -8.08 -18.42 4.90
CA LEU A 116 -7.55 -17.80 6.13
C LEU A 116 -8.66 -17.54 7.16
N ALA A 117 -9.84 -17.12 6.72
CA ALA A 117 -11.00 -16.95 7.59
C ALA A 117 -11.45 -18.28 8.21
N ALA A 118 -11.50 -19.36 7.42
CA ALA A 118 -11.83 -20.69 7.90
C ALA A 118 -10.80 -21.18 8.94
N CYS A 119 -9.52 -21.03 8.66
CA CYS A 119 -8.43 -21.37 9.58
C CYS A 119 -8.56 -20.61 10.92
N ALA A 120 -8.82 -19.32 10.87
CA ALA A 120 -9.03 -18.52 12.07
C ALA A 120 -10.24 -19.02 12.89
N THR A 121 -11.33 -19.35 12.23
CA THR A 121 -12.55 -19.88 12.87
C THR A 121 -12.30 -21.23 13.55
N GLU A 122 -11.59 -22.15 12.89
CA GLU A 122 -11.20 -23.44 13.46
C GLU A 122 -10.38 -23.29 14.75
N HIS A 123 -9.58 -22.23 14.85
CA HIS A 123 -8.80 -21.93 16.05
C HIS A 123 -9.52 -21.01 17.03
N GLY A 124 -10.79 -20.73 16.84
CA GLY A 124 -11.58 -19.85 17.72
C GLY A 124 -11.16 -18.39 17.68
N PHE A 125 -10.48 -17.97 16.63
CA PHE A 125 -9.88 -16.63 16.50
C PHE A 125 -10.85 -15.66 15.80
N ARG A 126 -11.08 -14.50 16.39
CA ARG A 126 -11.87 -13.42 15.77
C ARG A 126 -10.95 -12.52 14.97
N VAL A 127 -11.02 -12.57 13.65
CA VAL A 127 -10.23 -11.73 12.76
C VAL A 127 -10.76 -10.29 12.79
N SER A 128 -9.89 -9.33 13.13
CA SER A 128 -10.16 -7.90 13.01
C SER A 128 -9.48 -7.27 11.80
N ARG A 129 -8.36 -7.83 11.37
CA ARG A 129 -7.57 -7.38 10.23
C ARG A 129 -6.85 -8.58 9.62
N GLN A 130 -6.75 -8.59 8.30
CA GLN A 130 -6.03 -9.60 7.55
C GLN A 130 -5.12 -8.94 6.53
N THR A 131 -3.86 -9.34 6.51
CA THR A 131 -2.88 -8.93 5.50
C THR A 131 -2.08 -10.15 5.10
N VAL A 132 -1.82 -10.31 3.82
CA VAL A 132 -0.99 -11.39 3.27
C VAL A 132 0.11 -10.78 2.43
N GLU A 133 1.34 -11.15 2.72
CA GLU A 133 2.50 -10.80 1.90
C GLU A 133 3.22 -12.06 1.47
N ILE A 134 3.42 -12.20 0.16
CA ILE A 134 4.15 -13.31 -0.44
C ILE A 134 5.42 -12.73 -1.04
N GLY A 135 6.57 -13.05 -0.45
CA GLY A 135 7.89 -12.65 -0.94
C GLY A 135 8.41 -13.63 -1.99
N GLY A 136 9.08 -13.13 -3.02
CA GLY A 136 9.68 -13.94 -4.07
C GLY A 136 10.24 -13.08 -5.20
N LEU A 137 10.40 -13.64 -6.38
CA LEU A 137 10.85 -12.92 -7.57
C LEU A 137 9.72 -12.79 -8.59
N CYS A 138 9.52 -11.57 -9.09
CA CYS A 138 8.60 -11.36 -10.21
C CYS A 138 9.14 -12.01 -11.50
N PRO A 139 8.30 -12.26 -12.52
CA PRO A 139 8.73 -12.91 -13.77
C PRO A 139 9.96 -12.25 -14.41
N HIS A 140 10.02 -10.93 -14.43
CA HIS A 140 11.15 -10.20 -14.97
C HIS A 140 12.46 -10.45 -14.19
N CYS A 141 12.39 -10.49 -12.84
CA CYS A 141 13.57 -10.74 -12.02
C CYS A 141 14.01 -12.21 -12.06
N GLN A 142 13.11 -13.15 -12.28
CA GLN A 142 13.45 -14.55 -12.51
C GLN A 142 14.31 -14.75 -13.76
N GLU A 143 14.05 -13.97 -14.82
CA GLU A 143 14.83 -14.03 -16.06
C GLU A 143 16.25 -13.46 -15.88
N THR A 144 16.41 -12.47 -15.02
CA THR A 144 17.68 -11.78 -14.77
C THR A 144 18.52 -12.39 -13.64
N HIS A 145 17.88 -13.17 -12.76
CA HIS A 145 18.51 -13.86 -11.64
C HIS A 145 18.01 -15.30 -11.58
N PRO A 146 18.62 -16.23 -12.35
CA PRO A 146 18.25 -17.64 -12.25
C PRO A 146 18.66 -18.18 -10.87
N ASP A 147 17.64 -18.65 -10.15
CA ASP A 147 17.63 -19.39 -8.88
C ASP A 147 18.09 -18.71 -7.59
N PRO A 148 17.16 -18.41 -6.67
CA PRO A 148 17.40 -18.68 -5.26
C PRO A 148 17.11 -20.17 -4.98
N GLU A 149 18.00 -20.82 -4.26
CA GLU A 149 17.80 -22.20 -3.81
C GLU A 149 16.45 -22.33 -3.07
N PRO A 150 15.71 -23.45 -3.25
CA PRO A 150 14.46 -23.66 -2.55
C PRO A 150 14.72 -23.70 -1.05
N VAL A 151 14.03 -22.86 -0.32
CA VAL A 151 13.99 -22.90 1.14
C VAL A 151 13.33 -24.21 1.54
N SER A 152 14.13 -25.08 2.16
CA SER A 152 13.69 -26.37 2.72
C SER A 152 12.82 -26.17 3.95
#